data_d681fd7c4cc1462f5bdbf7f571950d19
#
_entry.id   d681fd7c4cc1462f5bdbf7f571950d19
#
_cell.length_a   1.000
_cell.length_b   1.000
_cell.length_c   1.000
_cell.angle_alpha   90.00
_cell.angle_beta   90.00
_cell.angle_gamma   90.00
#
_symmetry.space_group_name_H-M   'P 1'
#
loop_
_entity.id
_entity.type
_entity.pdbx_description
1 polymer ?
#
loop_
_entity_poly.entity_id
_entity_poly.type
_entity_poly.pdbx_seq_one_letter_code
_entity_poly.pdbx_strand_id
1 'polypeptide(L)'
;MDKLFKLKENGTDVRTEVLAGLTTFFAMSYILFVNPQILSQTGMPAQGVFLATIIGAVAGTLMMAFYANLPYAQAPGMGLNAFFTFTVVFGLGYSWQEALAMVFICGIISLIITLTNVRKMIIESIPNALRSAISAGIGVFLAYVGIKNAGFLKFTIDPGNYTVVGEGADKAKATIAANSSAVPGLVDFNNPAVLVALAGLAITIFFVIKEIKGGIILSILTTTILAIAVGLVDLSSIDFANNHVGAAFEDLKTVFGAALGSEGLGALISDTARLPETLMAILAFSLTDIFDTIGTLIGTGEKVGIVATNGENHQSAKLDKALYSDLIGTSIGAIAGTSNVTTYVESAAGIGAGGRTGLTALVVAICFAISSFFSPLLAIEPTAATAPILIIVGIMMLASLKNIHWDDMSEAVPAFFTSIFMGFSYSITQGIAVGFLTYTLTKLVKGQAKDVHVMIWILDALFILNYISMAL
;
A
#
# COMPACT_ATOMS: atom_id res chain seq x y z
N MET A 1 -0.48 28.28 -18.43
CA MET A 1 -0.17 26.82 -18.47
C MET A 1 1.27 26.61 -18.96
N ASP A 2 1.67 27.05 -20.16
CA ASP A 2 3.01 26.77 -20.67
C ASP A 2 4.15 27.35 -19.80
N LYS A 3 3.99 28.58 -19.26
CA LYS A 3 4.98 29.20 -18.34
C LYS A 3 5.16 28.40 -17.03
N LEU A 4 4.12 27.70 -16.54
CA LEU A 4 4.12 27.00 -15.28
C LEU A 4 4.65 25.57 -15.46
N PHE A 5 4.16 24.86 -16.46
CA PHE A 5 4.46 23.43 -16.66
C PHE A 5 5.48 23.14 -17.76
N LYS A 6 5.94 24.17 -18.50
CA LYS A 6 6.94 24.06 -19.57
C LYS A 6 6.53 23.03 -20.65
N LEU A 7 5.28 23.10 -21.09
CA LEU A 7 4.69 22.12 -22.00
C LEU A 7 5.49 21.94 -23.29
N LYS A 8 5.86 23.05 -23.93
CA LYS A 8 6.63 23.03 -25.19
C LYS A 8 8.03 22.46 -25.02
N GLU A 9 8.70 22.77 -23.90
CA GLU A 9 10.02 22.21 -23.57
C GLU A 9 9.96 20.68 -23.40
N ASN A 10 8.84 20.16 -22.89
CA ASN A 10 8.62 18.73 -22.68
C ASN A 10 7.90 18.03 -23.85
N GLY A 11 7.72 18.73 -25.00
CA GLY A 11 7.15 18.15 -26.22
C GLY A 11 5.69 17.71 -26.09
N THR A 12 4.87 18.44 -25.31
CA THR A 12 3.47 18.10 -25.05
C THR A 12 2.56 19.34 -25.18
N ASP A 13 1.26 19.14 -25.11
CA ASP A 13 0.24 20.19 -25.14
C ASP A 13 -0.84 19.96 -24.06
N VAL A 14 -1.66 20.97 -23.81
CA VAL A 14 -2.71 20.95 -22.77
C VAL A 14 -3.69 19.80 -22.98
N ARG A 15 -4.08 19.49 -24.21
CA ARG A 15 -5.06 18.43 -24.50
C ARG A 15 -4.48 17.06 -24.16
N THR A 16 -3.25 16.82 -24.56
CA THR A 16 -2.53 15.58 -24.27
C THR A 16 -2.36 15.37 -22.76
N GLU A 17 -1.95 16.42 -22.04
CA GLU A 17 -1.77 16.37 -20.58
C GLU A 17 -3.09 16.11 -19.84
N VAL A 18 -4.19 16.74 -20.27
CA VAL A 18 -5.52 16.50 -19.67
C VAL A 18 -5.99 15.07 -19.91
N LEU A 19 -5.84 14.56 -21.14
CA LEU A 19 -6.20 13.17 -21.45
C LEU A 19 -5.33 12.17 -20.67
N ALA A 20 -4.05 12.47 -20.53
CA ALA A 20 -3.12 11.67 -19.74
C ALA A 20 -3.52 11.65 -18.25
N GLY A 21 -3.89 12.82 -17.69
CA GLY A 21 -4.36 12.92 -16.31
C GLY A 21 -5.65 12.14 -16.07
N LEU A 22 -6.63 12.25 -16.96
CA LEU A 22 -7.84 11.45 -16.89
C LEU A 22 -7.54 9.94 -16.98
N THR A 23 -6.61 9.54 -17.87
CA THR A 23 -6.20 8.14 -18.01
C THR A 23 -5.56 7.62 -16.71
N THR A 24 -4.66 8.40 -16.09
CA THR A 24 -4.07 8.05 -14.79
C THR A 24 -5.13 7.97 -13.70
N PHE A 25 -6.01 8.97 -13.59
CA PHE A 25 -7.06 8.98 -12.58
C PHE A 25 -7.94 7.73 -12.66
N PHE A 26 -8.45 7.40 -13.85
CA PHE A 26 -9.28 6.20 -14.02
C PHE A 26 -8.52 4.89 -13.75
N ALA A 27 -7.22 4.85 -13.98
CA ALA A 27 -6.41 3.67 -13.67
C ALA A 27 -6.26 3.43 -12.16
N MET A 28 -6.18 4.51 -11.35
CA MET A 28 -5.90 4.42 -9.91
C MET A 28 -7.11 4.77 -9.02
N SER A 29 -8.23 5.19 -9.57
CA SER A 29 -9.41 5.65 -8.79
C SER A 29 -10.04 4.56 -7.90
N TYR A 30 -9.71 3.29 -8.12
CA TYR A 30 -10.13 2.19 -7.25
C TYR A 30 -9.68 2.37 -5.78
N ILE A 31 -8.60 3.13 -5.55
CA ILE A 31 -8.09 3.40 -4.19
C ILE A 31 -9.11 4.14 -3.31
N LEU A 32 -10.00 4.92 -3.93
CA LEU A 32 -11.08 5.61 -3.25
C LEU A 32 -12.01 4.67 -2.48
N PHE A 33 -12.14 3.45 -2.95
CA PHE A 33 -12.96 2.41 -2.34
C PHE A 33 -12.11 1.45 -1.51
N VAL A 34 -11.02 0.98 -2.07
CA VAL A 34 -10.20 -0.07 -1.45
C VAL A 34 -9.48 0.41 -0.19
N ASN A 35 -8.98 1.66 -0.16
CA ASN A 35 -8.30 2.16 1.03
C ASN A 35 -9.24 2.30 2.23
N PRO A 36 -10.41 2.97 2.13
CA PRO A 36 -11.38 3.00 3.21
C PRO A 36 -11.80 1.61 3.68
N GLN A 37 -12.00 0.67 2.76
CA GLN A 37 -12.39 -0.69 3.10
C GLN A 37 -11.31 -1.44 3.89
N ILE A 38 -10.02 -1.23 3.60
CA ILE A 38 -8.94 -1.87 4.34
C ILE A 38 -8.77 -1.21 5.71
N LEU A 39 -8.67 0.11 5.77
CA LEU A 39 -8.39 0.81 7.02
C LEU A 39 -9.58 0.77 7.99
N SER A 40 -10.82 0.78 7.50
CA SER A 40 -12.01 0.72 8.36
C SER A 40 -12.13 -0.59 9.14
N GLN A 41 -11.48 -1.65 8.71
CA GLN A 41 -11.42 -2.89 9.48
C GLN A 41 -10.76 -2.69 10.85
N THR A 42 -9.91 -1.67 11.01
CA THR A 42 -9.28 -1.30 12.29
C THR A 42 -10.20 -0.52 13.24
N GLY A 43 -11.44 -0.25 12.84
CA GLY A 43 -12.39 0.58 13.57
C GLY A 43 -12.38 2.06 13.17
N MET A 44 -11.61 2.46 12.17
CA MET A 44 -11.66 3.80 11.58
C MET A 44 -12.98 4.01 10.83
N PRO A 45 -13.63 5.19 10.93
CA PRO A 45 -14.84 5.48 10.18
C PRO A 45 -14.54 5.55 8.66
N ALA A 46 -15.21 4.70 7.88
CA ALA A 46 -14.91 4.51 6.45
C ALA A 46 -15.05 5.80 5.63
N GLN A 47 -16.06 6.62 5.89
CA GLN A 47 -16.25 7.90 5.20
C GLN A 47 -15.17 8.93 5.57
N GLY A 48 -14.70 8.92 6.83
CA GLY A 48 -13.58 9.74 7.28
C GLY A 48 -12.29 9.36 6.56
N VAL A 49 -12.00 8.06 6.47
CA VAL A 49 -10.85 7.52 5.73
C VAL A 49 -10.95 7.84 4.23
N PHE A 50 -12.14 7.79 3.64
CA PHE A 50 -12.35 8.19 2.24
C PHE A 50 -11.91 9.63 1.97
N LEU A 51 -12.36 10.58 2.79
CA LEU A 51 -11.93 11.97 2.67
C LEU A 51 -10.44 12.16 2.98
N ALA A 52 -9.92 11.46 4.01
CA ALA A 52 -8.49 11.46 4.32
C ALA A 52 -7.64 10.93 3.14
N THR A 53 -8.12 9.88 2.46
CA THR A 53 -7.52 9.35 1.23
C THR A 53 -7.42 10.42 0.15
N ILE A 54 -8.52 11.15 -0.08
CA ILE A 54 -8.57 12.23 -1.06
C ILE A 54 -7.61 13.36 -0.67
N ILE A 55 -7.61 13.79 0.59
CA ILE A 55 -6.73 14.85 1.07
C ILE A 55 -5.26 14.47 0.86
N GLY A 56 -4.86 13.26 1.26
CA GLY A 56 -3.51 12.76 1.06
C GLY A 56 -3.13 12.66 -0.43
N ALA A 57 -4.02 12.08 -1.25
CA ALA A 57 -3.82 11.97 -2.69
C ALA A 57 -3.70 13.33 -3.37
N VAL A 58 -4.58 14.28 -3.05
CA VAL A 58 -4.55 15.64 -3.59
C VAL A 58 -3.27 16.36 -3.16
N ALA A 59 -2.92 16.31 -1.89
CA ALA A 59 -1.73 16.99 -1.37
C ALA A 59 -0.45 16.49 -2.03
N GLY A 60 -0.22 15.17 -2.03
CA GLY A 60 0.96 14.57 -2.65
C GLY A 60 1.01 14.81 -4.17
N THR A 61 -0.13 14.64 -4.85
CA THR A 61 -0.22 14.84 -6.31
C THR A 61 -0.03 16.32 -6.69
N LEU A 62 -0.50 17.28 -5.89
CA LEU A 62 -0.22 18.72 -6.12
C LEU A 62 1.26 19.05 -5.92
N MET A 63 1.93 18.40 -4.97
CA MET A 63 3.38 18.53 -4.82
C MET A 63 4.12 17.99 -6.05
N MET A 64 3.69 16.84 -6.60
CA MET A 64 4.21 16.33 -7.88
C MET A 64 3.95 17.30 -9.03
N ALA A 65 2.76 17.93 -9.07
CA ALA A 65 2.39 18.88 -10.11
C ALA A 65 3.23 20.16 -10.09
N PHE A 66 3.32 20.81 -8.94
CA PHE A 66 3.88 22.18 -8.86
C PHE A 66 5.35 22.20 -8.45
N TYR A 67 5.79 21.30 -7.56
CA TYR A 67 7.17 21.28 -7.08
C TYR A 67 8.09 20.43 -7.97
N ALA A 68 7.65 19.20 -8.29
CA ALA A 68 8.44 18.30 -9.14
C ALA A 68 8.24 18.55 -10.64
N ASN A 69 7.09 19.08 -11.04
CA ASN A 69 6.64 19.20 -12.43
C ASN A 69 6.70 17.87 -13.19
N LEU A 70 6.12 16.83 -12.59
CA LEU A 70 6.13 15.46 -13.10
C LEU A 70 4.71 14.91 -13.26
N PRO A 71 4.46 14.03 -14.24
CA PRO A 71 3.13 13.47 -14.52
C PRO A 71 2.78 12.27 -13.62
N TYR A 72 3.19 12.30 -12.37
CA TYR A 72 2.90 11.24 -11.42
C TYR A 72 1.79 11.63 -10.46
N ALA A 73 0.90 10.69 -10.21
CA ALA A 73 -0.12 10.79 -9.18
C ALA A 73 0.33 10.04 -7.92
N GLN A 74 -0.14 10.52 -6.79
CA GLN A 74 0.12 9.92 -5.48
C GLN A 74 -1.20 9.61 -4.78
N ALA A 75 -1.22 8.54 -4.01
CA ALA A 75 -2.33 8.16 -3.15
C ALA A 75 -1.84 7.15 -2.09
N PRO A 76 -2.66 6.80 -1.07
CA PRO A 76 -2.28 5.79 -0.09
C PRO A 76 -1.88 4.47 -0.74
N GLY A 77 -0.67 3.99 -0.44
CA GLY A 77 -0.08 2.81 -1.07
C GLY A 77 -0.75 1.52 -0.59
N MET A 78 -1.15 0.65 -1.54
CA MET A 78 -1.90 -0.58 -1.20
C MET A 78 -1.15 -1.51 -0.25
N GLY A 79 0.15 -1.70 -0.46
CA GLY A 79 0.99 -2.51 0.41
C GLY A 79 1.10 -1.93 1.82
N LEU A 80 1.20 -0.60 1.92
CA LEU A 80 1.30 0.13 3.18
C LEU A 80 -0.04 0.17 3.93
N ASN A 81 -1.17 0.23 3.21
CA ASN A 81 -2.51 0.10 3.79
C ASN A 81 -2.69 -1.27 4.45
N ALA A 82 -2.27 -2.32 3.75
CA ALA A 82 -2.33 -3.67 4.25
C ALA A 82 -1.36 -3.88 5.43
N PHE A 83 -0.16 -3.33 5.37
CA PHE A 83 0.79 -3.35 6.47
C PHE A 83 0.24 -2.62 7.70
N PHE A 84 -0.34 -1.44 7.52
CA PHE A 84 -1.01 -0.66 8.56
C PHE A 84 -2.08 -1.52 9.28
N THR A 85 -3.02 -2.07 8.51
CA THR A 85 -4.18 -2.78 9.05
C THR A 85 -3.82 -4.14 9.62
N PHE A 86 -3.18 -4.99 8.81
CA PHE A 86 -3.04 -6.41 9.14
C PHE A 86 -1.80 -6.69 9.96
N THR A 87 -0.71 -5.95 9.76
CA THR A 87 0.51 -6.16 10.54
C THR A 87 0.51 -5.29 11.78
N VAL A 88 0.37 -3.97 11.66
CA VAL A 88 0.55 -3.06 12.79
C VAL A 88 -0.65 -3.13 13.75
N VAL A 89 -1.87 -2.97 13.24
CA VAL A 89 -3.04 -2.96 14.12
C VAL A 89 -3.42 -4.37 14.57
N PHE A 90 -3.63 -5.32 13.65
CA PHE A 90 -4.10 -6.65 14.03
C PHE A 90 -2.98 -7.58 14.51
N GLY A 91 -1.81 -7.52 13.88
CA GLY A 91 -0.70 -8.42 14.20
C GLY A 91 0.07 -8.00 15.44
N LEU A 92 0.41 -6.71 15.54
CA LEU A 92 1.17 -6.16 16.66
C LEU A 92 0.27 -5.59 17.76
N GLY A 93 -1.04 -5.41 17.54
CA GLY A 93 -2.00 -4.98 18.54
C GLY A 93 -1.94 -3.49 18.89
N TYR A 94 -1.42 -2.64 17.99
CA TYR A 94 -1.48 -1.19 18.13
C TYR A 94 -2.87 -0.66 17.79
N SER A 95 -3.26 0.45 18.40
CA SER A 95 -4.43 1.19 17.94
C SER A 95 -4.19 1.80 16.56
N TRP A 96 -5.25 2.11 15.83
CA TRP A 96 -5.11 2.79 14.54
C TRP A 96 -4.54 4.21 14.68
N GLN A 97 -4.75 4.87 15.82
CA GLN A 97 -4.17 6.17 16.13
C GLN A 97 -2.64 6.09 16.29
N GLU A 98 -2.15 5.08 17.01
CA GLU A 98 -0.71 4.79 17.12
C GLU A 98 -0.10 4.43 15.77
N ALA A 99 -0.81 3.64 14.94
CA ALA A 99 -0.37 3.29 13.60
C ALA A 99 -0.27 4.54 12.69
N LEU A 100 -1.23 5.48 12.77
CA LEU A 100 -1.14 6.78 12.08
C LEU A 100 0.05 7.62 12.58
N ALA A 101 0.34 7.59 13.89
CA ALA A 101 1.51 8.25 14.44
C ALA A 101 2.81 7.66 13.91
N MET A 102 2.90 6.32 13.76
CA MET A 102 4.05 5.66 13.13
C MET A 102 4.22 6.10 11.67
N VAL A 103 3.13 6.21 10.90
CA VAL A 103 3.16 6.72 9.51
C VAL A 103 3.66 8.17 9.49
N PHE A 104 3.20 9.02 10.40
CA PHE A 104 3.65 10.40 10.52
C PHE A 104 5.15 10.48 10.82
N ILE A 105 5.62 9.71 11.82
CA ILE A 105 7.05 9.63 12.17
C ILE A 105 7.85 9.09 10.99
N CYS A 106 7.35 8.08 10.29
CA CYS A 106 7.96 7.55 9.07
C CYS A 106 8.16 8.65 8.02
N GLY A 107 7.14 9.47 7.74
CA GLY A 107 7.23 10.60 6.82
C GLY A 107 8.31 11.61 7.23
N ILE A 108 8.37 11.98 8.51
CA ILE A 108 9.37 12.92 9.04
C ILE A 108 10.79 12.34 8.99
N ILE A 109 10.98 11.09 9.43
CA ILE A 109 12.29 10.42 9.39
C ILE A 109 12.78 10.30 7.95
N SER A 110 11.92 9.86 7.03
CA SER A 110 12.24 9.72 5.62
C SER A 110 12.54 11.07 4.96
N LEU A 111 11.87 12.14 5.39
CA LEU A 111 12.19 13.51 4.96
C LEU A 111 13.60 13.92 5.42
N ILE A 112 13.95 13.70 6.69
CA ILE A 112 15.30 13.97 7.24
C ILE A 112 16.35 13.14 6.51
N ILE A 113 16.10 11.86 6.30
CA ILE A 113 16.99 10.94 5.56
C ILE A 113 17.18 11.44 4.11
N THR A 114 16.13 11.97 3.48
CA THR A 114 16.21 12.49 2.11
C THR A 114 16.98 13.80 1.99
N LEU A 115 16.98 14.63 3.04
CA LEU A 115 17.82 15.84 3.14
C LEU A 115 19.30 15.51 3.31
N THR A 116 19.63 14.28 3.67
CA THR A 116 21.00 13.80 3.91
C THR A 116 21.42 12.80 2.82
N ASN A 117 22.72 12.55 2.68
CA ASN A 117 23.23 11.50 1.80
C ASN A 117 22.94 10.06 2.30
N VAL A 118 22.37 9.91 3.49
CA VAL A 118 22.05 8.60 4.11
C VAL A 118 21.08 7.82 3.24
N ARG A 119 20.12 8.49 2.63
CA ARG A 119 19.17 7.85 1.70
C ARG A 119 19.87 7.16 0.52
N LYS A 120 20.81 7.85 -0.12
CA LYS A 120 21.59 7.26 -1.22
C LYS A 120 22.31 6.01 -0.75
N MET A 121 22.91 6.06 0.44
CA MET A 121 23.57 4.92 1.07
C MET A 121 22.60 3.74 1.31
N ILE A 122 21.38 4.00 1.82
CA ILE A 122 20.35 2.96 2.04
C ILE A 122 19.97 2.32 0.71
N ILE A 123 19.65 3.11 -0.32
CA ILE A 123 19.23 2.60 -1.63
C ILE A 123 20.35 1.77 -2.27
N GLU A 124 21.59 2.25 -2.22
CA GLU A 124 22.73 1.55 -2.81
C GLU A 124 23.13 0.31 -2.01
N SER A 125 22.86 0.27 -0.70
CA SER A 125 23.21 -0.86 0.17
C SER A 125 22.36 -2.11 -0.06
N ILE A 126 21.10 -1.95 -0.55
CA ILE A 126 20.18 -3.07 -0.68
C ILE A 126 20.26 -3.67 -2.10
N PRO A 127 20.57 -4.97 -2.22
CA PRO A 127 20.67 -5.64 -3.52
C PRO A 127 19.38 -5.55 -4.34
N ASN A 128 19.52 -5.48 -5.66
CA ASN A 128 18.37 -5.39 -6.57
C ASN A 128 17.41 -6.56 -6.40
N ALA A 129 17.93 -7.78 -6.17
CA ALA A 129 17.11 -8.95 -5.92
C ALA A 129 16.21 -8.80 -4.70
N LEU A 130 16.74 -8.28 -3.56
CA LEU A 130 15.93 -8.02 -2.37
C LEU A 130 14.89 -6.91 -2.58
N ARG A 131 15.25 -5.83 -3.29
CA ARG A 131 14.29 -4.77 -3.64
C ARG A 131 13.12 -5.32 -4.47
N SER A 132 13.44 -6.11 -5.48
CA SER A 132 12.42 -6.78 -6.32
C SER A 132 11.59 -7.79 -5.52
N ALA A 133 12.22 -8.50 -4.59
CA ALA A 133 11.55 -9.46 -3.71
C ALA A 133 10.60 -8.78 -2.72
N ILE A 134 10.94 -7.59 -2.18
CA ILE A 134 10.06 -6.81 -1.32
C ILE A 134 8.79 -6.41 -2.09
N SER A 135 8.93 -5.82 -3.27
CA SER A 135 7.79 -5.43 -4.10
C SER A 135 6.90 -6.64 -4.45
N ALA A 136 7.51 -7.74 -4.88
CA ALA A 136 6.77 -8.96 -5.18
C ALA A 136 6.10 -9.58 -3.94
N GLY A 137 6.76 -9.53 -2.78
CA GLY A 137 6.25 -10.03 -1.51
C GLY A 137 5.01 -9.28 -1.05
N ILE A 138 4.99 -7.96 -1.20
CA ILE A 138 3.79 -7.16 -0.98
C ILE A 138 2.68 -7.63 -1.92
N GLY A 139 3.01 -7.95 -3.18
CA GLY A 139 2.06 -8.51 -4.14
C GLY A 139 1.48 -9.86 -3.69
N VAL A 140 2.32 -10.79 -3.21
CA VAL A 140 1.88 -12.09 -2.64
C VAL A 140 0.95 -11.85 -1.46
N PHE A 141 1.33 -10.95 -0.55
CA PHE A 141 0.54 -10.62 0.63
C PHE A 141 -0.83 -10.03 0.26
N LEU A 142 -0.87 -9.06 -0.67
CA LEU A 142 -2.12 -8.46 -1.15
C LEU A 142 -3.03 -9.48 -1.82
N ALA A 143 -2.48 -10.36 -2.67
CA ALA A 143 -3.25 -11.42 -3.31
C ALA A 143 -3.85 -12.37 -2.27
N TYR A 144 -3.08 -12.74 -1.25
CA TYR A 144 -3.57 -13.58 -0.15
C TYR A 144 -4.69 -12.90 0.65
N VAL A 145 -4.52 -11.61 1.00
CA VAL A 145 -5.58 -10.81 1.65
C VAL A 145 -6.83 -10.74 0.76
N GLY A 146 -6.66 -10.50 -0.54
CA GLY A 146 -7.77 -10.48 -1.50
C GLY A 146 -8.52 -11.82 -1.56
N ILE A 147 -7.80 -12.94 -1.65
CA ILE A 147 -8.38 -14.30 -1.65
C ILE A 147 -9.15 -14.56 -0.35
N LYS A 148 -8.59 -14.16 0.80
CA LYS A 148 -9.23 -14.29 2.11
C LYS A 148 -10.51 -13.43 2.20
N ASN A 149 -10.43 -12.16 1.80
CA ASN A 149 -11.57 -11.21 1.85
C ASN A 149 -12.67 -11.55 0.85
N ALA A 150 -12.32 -12.17 -0.29
CA ALA A 150 -13.29 -12.74 -1.23
C ALA A 150 -14.05 -13.96 -0.67
N GLY A 151 -13.61 -14.47 0.49
CA GLY A 151 -14.18 -15.65 1.12
C GLY A 151 -13.84 -16.96 0.40
N PHE A 152 -12.77 -17.01 -0.41
CA PHE A 152 -12.38 -18.22 -1.16
C PHE A 152 -11.68 -19.27 -0.28
N LEU A 153 -11.21 -18.87 0.93
CA LEU A 153 -10.54 -19.76 1.86
C LEU A 153 -11.41 -20.08 3.07
N LYS A 154 -11.37 -21.35 3.48
CA LYS A 154 -11.77 -21.81 4.80
C LYS A 154 -10.54 -22.39 5.52
N PHE A 155 -10.50 -22.25 6.83
CA PHE A 155 -9.45 -22.84 7.66
C PHE A 155 -10.05 -23.99 8.44
N THR A 156 -9.43 -25.16 8.32
CA THR A 156 -9.80 -26.34 9.10
C THR A 156 -8.78 -26.58 10.19
N ILE A 157 -9.25 -26.91 11.37
CA ILE A 157 -8.43 -27.17 12.56
C ILE A 157 -8.87 -28.49 13.13
N ASP A 158 -7.93 -29.33 13.57
CA ASP A 158 -8.25 -30.57 14.29
C ASP A 158 -8.95 -30.26 15.63
N PRO A 159 -9.97 -31.02 16.03
CA PRO A 159 -10.64 -30.84 17.30
C PRO A 159 -9.64 -30.89 18.45
N GLY A 160 -9.67 -29.91 19.36
CA GLY A 160 -8.78 -29.81 20.51
C GLY A 160 -7.47 -29.04 20.29
N ASN A 161 -7.16 -28.65 19.06
CA ASN A 161 -5.94 -27.93 18.72
C ASN A 161 -6.16 -26.40 18.61
N TYR A 162 -7.12 -25.84 19.32
CA TYR A 162 -7.32 -24.41 19.43
C TYR A 162 -7.47 -23.99 20.88
N THR A 163 -7.06 -22.78 21.18
CA THR A 163 -7.32 -22.10 22.45
C THR A 163 -8.15 -20.86 22.21
N VAL A 164 -9.09 -20.60 23.12
CA VAL A 164 -9.84 -19.36 23.11
C VAL A 164 -9.06 -18.38 23.98
N VAL A 165 -8.50 -17.34 23.37
CA VAL A 165 -7.75 -16.29 24.07
C VAL A 165 -8.67 -15.09 24.24
N GLY A 166 -8.89 -14.69 25.49
CA GLY A 166 -9.74 -13.57 25.86
C GLY A 166 -10.52 -13.86 27.13
N GLU A 167 -10.53 -12.91 28.05
CA GLU A 167 -11.19 -13.08 29.34
C GLU A 167 -12.69 -12.74 29.28
N GLY A 168 -13.48 -13.56 29.97
CA GLY A 168 -14.74 -13.20 30.53
C GLY A 168 -15.98 -13.32 29.65
N ALA A 169 -17.08 -12.75 30.12
CA ALA A 169 -18.43 -12.91 29.61
C ALA A 169 -18.68 -12.35 28.20
N ASP A 170 -17.73 -11.67 27.59
CA ASP A 170 -17.86 -11.06 26.26
C ASP A 170 -17.28 -12.00 25.18
N LYS A 171 -18.02 -13.08 24.88
CA LYS A 171 -17.65 -14.05 23.83
C LYS A 171 -17.47 -13.40 22.45
N ALA A 172 -17.95 -12.18 22.26
CA ALA A 172 -17.80 -11.41 21.02
C ALA A 172 -16.38 -10.89 20.79
N LYS A 173 -15.52 -10.84 21.83
CA LYS A 173 -14.13 -10.39 21.77
C LYS A 173 -13.11 -11.50 21.92
N ALA A 174 -13.57 -12.76 22.05
CA ALA A 174 -12.67 -13.89 22.17
C ALA A 174 -12.01 -14.22 20.83
N THR A 175 -10.68 -14.31 20.83
CA THR A 175 -9.91 -14.75 19.67
C THR A 175 -9.64 -16.24 19.77
N ILE A 176 -9.89 -16.99 18.70
CA ILE A 176 -9.49 -18.37 18.59
C ILE A 176 -8.05 -18.41 18.09
N ALA A 177 -7.11 -18.78 18.95
CA ALA A 177 -5.74 -19.02 18.55
C ALA A 177 -5.62 -20.50 18.14
N ALA A 178 -5.33 -20.72 16.85
CA ALA A 178 -5.04 -22.03 16.30
C ALA A 178 -3.53 -22.27 16.27
N ASN A 179 -3.13 -23.52 16.48
CA ASN A 179 -1.73 -23.90 16.28
C ASN A 179 -1.43 -24.20 14.79
N SER A 180 -0.26 -24.75 14.50
CA SER A 180 0.20 -25.12 13.16
C SER A 180 -0.65 -26.19 12.44
N SER A 181 -1.69 -26.75 13.11
CA SER A 181 -2.63 -27.70 12.49
C SER A 181 -3.72 -27.03 11.65
N ALA A 182 -3.84 -25.70 11.73
CA ALA A 182 -4.78 -24.96 10.89
C ALA A 182 -4.32 -24.98 9.43
N VAL A 183 -5.13 -25.59 8.56
CA VAL A 183 -4.82 -25.72 7.13
C VAL A 183 -5.82 -24.91 6.31
N PRO A 184 -5.35 -24.02 5.41
CA PRO A 184 -6.22 -23.34 4.46
C PRO A 184 -6.71 -24.32 3.38
N GLY A 185 -8.00 -24.24 3.06
CA GLY A 185 -8.62 -24.99 1.97
C GLY A 185 -9.59 -24.12 1.21
N LEU A 186 -10.06 -24.57 0.07
CA LEU A 186 -11.11 -23.90 -0.67
C LEU A 186 -12.46 -24.05 0.04
N VAL A 187 -13.26 -23.00 -0.02
CA VAL A 187 -14.65 -23.04 0.48
C VAL A 187 -15.55 -23.86 -0.46
N ASP A 188 -16.71 -24.25 0.06
CA ASP A 188 -17.79 -24.77 -0.76
C ASP A 188 -18.52 -23.56 -1.38
N PHE A 189 -18.51 -23.45 -2.71
CA PHE A 189 -19.04 -22.28 -3.46
C PHE A 189 -20.57 -22.22 -3.46
N ASN A 190 -21.17 -22.26 -2.28
CA ASN A 190 -22.62 -22.19 -2.06
C ASN A 190 -23.08 -20.85 -1.47
N ASN A 191 -22.15 -19.98 -1.07
CA ASN A 191 -22.43 -18.66 -0.50
C ASN A 191 -22.57 -17.62 -1.64
N PRO A 192 -23.70 -16.88 -1.73
CA PRO A 192 -23.88 -15.84 -2.75
C PRO A 192 -22.76 -14.79 -2.78
N ALA A 193 -22.21 -14.39 -1.64
CA ALA A 193 -21.10 -13.42 -1.57
C ALA A 193 -19.84 -13.95 -2.25
N VAL A 194 -19.52 -15.24 -2.06
CA VAL A 194 -18.38 -15.92 -2.70
C VAL A 194 -18.58 -16.01 -4.22
N LEU A 195 -19.81 -16.32 -4.66
CA LEU A 195 -20.15 -16.37 -6.09
C LEU A 195 -20.05 -14.99 -6.76
N VAL A 196 -20.53 -13.94 -6.07
CA VAL A 196 -20.40 -12.56 -6.55
C VAL A 196 -18.92 -12.16 -6.63
N ALA A 197 -18.09 -12.50 -5.62
CA ALA A 197 -16.65 -12.22 -5.65
C ALA A 197 -15.95 -12.98 -6.79
N LEU A 198 -16.35 -14.24 -7.07
CA LEU A 198 -15.83 -15.03 -8.20
C LEU A 198 -16.20 -14.39 -9.55
N ALA A 199 -17.45 -13.97 -9.71
CA ALA A 199 -17.91 -13.23 -10.89
C ALA A 199 -17.15 -11.90 -11.03
N GLY A 200 -16.97 -11.16 -9.91
CA GLY A 200 -16.19 -9.93 -9.86
C GLY A 200 -14.74 -10.13 -10.29
N LEU A 201 -14.11 -11.24 -9.86
CA LEU A 201 -12.76 -11.59 -10.29
C LEU A 201 -12.71 -11.85 -11.81
N ALA A 202 -13.65 -12.59 -12.35
CA ALA A 202 -13.73 -12.86 -13.80
C ALA A 202 -13.95 -11.57 -14.61
N ILE A 203 -14.83 -10.68 -14.14
CA ILE A 203 -15.04 -9.35 -14.73
C ILE A 203 -13.78 -8.51 -14.70
N THR A 204 -13.08 -8.49 -13.56
CA THR A 204 -11.82 -7.73 -13.41
C THR A 204 -10.75 -8.27 -14.36
N ILE A 205 -10.57 -9.59 -14.42
CA ILE A 205 -9.63 -10.24 -15.35
C ILE A 205 -9.96 -9.84 -16.79
N PHE A 206 -11.24 -9.87 -17.19
CA PHE A 206 -11.67 -9.49 -18.53
C PHE A 206 -11.28 -8.03 -18.87
N PHE A 207 -11.55 -7.07 -17.97
CA PHE A 207 -11.24 -5.67 -18.21
C PHE A 207 -9.72 -5.42 -18.25
N VAL A 208 -8.94 -6.09 -17.37
CA VAL A 208 -7.49 -5.95 -17.30
C VAL A 208 -6.83 -6.53 -18.55
N ILE A 209 -7.21 -7.75 -18.98
CA ILE A 209 -6.65 -8.38 -20.19
C ILE A 209 -7.00 -7.60 -21.45
N LYS A 210 -8.19 -6.98 -21.50
CA LYS A 210 -8.60 -6.13 -22.62
C LYS A 210 -8.01 -4.73 -22.56
N GLU A 211 -7.18 -4.43 -21.56
CA GLU A 211 -6.54 -3.11 -21.36
C GLU A 211 -7.54 -1.95 -21.39
N ILE A 212 -8.77 -2.17 -20.88
CA ILE A 212 -9.80 -1.16 -20.87
C ILE A 212 -9.41 -0.07 -19.86
N LYS A 213 -9.33 1.17 -20.34
CA LYS A 213 -9.02 2.32 -19.48
C LYS A 213 -10.06 2.45 -18.36
N GLY A 214 -9.59 2.47 -17.11
CA GLY A 214 -10.48 2.45 -15.95
C GLY A 214 -11.16 1.11 -15.69
N GLY A 215 -10.68 0.00 -16.28
CA GLY A 215 -11.27 -1.33 -16.14
C GLY A 215 -11.43 -1.78 -14.70
N ILE A 216 -10.51 -1.40 -13.81
CA ILE A 216 -10.57 -1.75 -12.40
C ILE A 216 -11.78 -1.08 -11.71
N ILE A 217 -11.98 0.24 -11.90
CA ILE A 217 -13.15 0.93 -11.32
C ILE A 217 -14.46 0.43 -11.96
N LEU A 218 -14.45 0.16 -13.26
CA LEU A 218 -15.62 -0.42 -13.96
C LEU A 218 -15.95 -1.81 -13.43
N SER A 219 -14.95 -2.62 -13.05
CA SER A 219 -15.20 -3.94 -12.45
C SER A 219 -15.84 -3.82 -11.07
N ILE A 220 -15.40 -2.87 -10.23
CA ILE A 220 -16.04 -2.60 -8.95
C ILE A 220 -17.51 -2.24 -9.16
N LEU A 221 -17.79 -1.26 -10.02
CA LEU A 221 -19.15 -0.81 -10.28
C LEU A 221 -20.03 -1.93 -10.83
N THR A 222 -19.54 -2.69 -11.81
CA THR A 222 -20.29 -3.81 -12.41
C THR A 222 -20.55 -4.91 -11.38
N THR A 223 -19.57 -5.25 -10.55
CA THR A 223 -19.73 -6.27 -9.50
C THR A 223 -20.64 -5.79 -8.38
N THR A 224 -20.62 -4.49 -8.04
CA THR A 224 -21.57 -3.90 -7.10
C THR A 224 -23.01 -3.95 -7.63
N ILE A 225 -23.22 -3.62 -8.92
CA ILE A 225 -24.54 -3.78 -9.57
C ILE A 225 -24.99 -5.24 -9.53
N LEU A 226 -24.11 -6.18 -9.81
CA LEU A 226 -24.41 -7.61 -9.70
C LEU A 226 -24.79 -8.00 -8.26
N ALA A 227 -24.06 -7.51 -7.26
CA ALA A 227 -24.34 -7.75 -5.84
C ALA A 227 -25.72 -7.25 -5.43
N ILE A 228 -26.12 -6.07 -5.92
CA ILE A 228 -27.46 -5.52 -5.71
C ILE A 228 -28.51 -6.41 -6.39
N ALA A 229 -28.27 -6.81 -7.64
CA ALA A 229 -29.21 -7.61 -8.42
C ALA A 229 -29.48 -9.00 -7.80
N VAL A 230 -28.48 -9.60 -7.14
CA VAL A 230 -28.65 -10.89 -6.43
C VAL A 230 -29.11 -10.73 -4.97
N GLY A 231 -29.38 -9.50 -4.52
CA GLY A 231 -29.87 -9.21 -3.16
C GLY A 231 -28.80 -9.31 -2.07
N LEU A 232 -27.50 -9.31 -2.43
CA LEU A 232 -26.40 -9.30 -1.46
C LEU A 232 -26.29 -7.92 -0.78
N VAL A 233 -26.64 -6.85 -1.50
CA VAL A 233 -26.72 -5.48 -0.99
C VAL A 233 -28.17 -5.05 -1.00
N ASP A 234 -28.73 -4.84 0.17
CA ASP A 234 -30.09 -4.31 0.33
C ASP A 234 -30.05 -2.79 0.40
N LEU A 235 -30.43 -2.13 -0.70
CA LEU A 235 -30.47 -0.67 -0.77
C LEU A 235 -31.47 -0.04 0.22
N SER A 236 -32.48 -0.79 0.64
CA SER A 236 -33.48 -0.29 1.60
C SER A 236 -32.96 -0.22 3.04
N SER A 237 -31.92 -1.01 3.34
CA SER A 237 -31.27 -1.03 4.65
C SER A 237 -30.19 0.04 4.81
N ILE A 238 -29.79 0.70 3.71
CA ILE A 238 -28.75 1.72 3.75
C ILE A 238 -29.32 3.01 4.30
N ASP A 239 -28.75 3.44 5.42
CA ASP A 239 -29.09 4.73 6.03
C ASP A 239 -28.43 5.89 5.27
N PHE A 240 -29.07 6.35 4.21
CA PHE A 240 -28.60 7.50 3.44
C PHE A 240 -28.61 8.81 4.23
N ALA A 241 -29.36 8.88 5.35
CA ALA A 241 -29.38 10.05 6.21
C ALA A 241 -28.04 10.21 6.96
N ASN A 242 -27.37 9.10 7.27
CA ASN A 242 -26.04 9.07 7.87
C ASN A 242 -24.91 8.82 6.87
N ASN A 243 -25.23 8.52 5.60
CA ASN A 243 -24.27 8.30 4.51
C ASN A 243 -24.37 9.42 3.46
N HIS A 244 -24.05 10.64 3.85
CA HIS A 244 -24.03 11.80 2.99
C HIS A 244 -22.70 12.56 3.14
N VAL A 245 -22.42 13.47 2.22
CA VAL A 245 -21.15 14.22 2.21
C VAL A 245 -20.88 14.95 3.53
N GLY A 246 -21.93 15.49 4.16
CA GLY A 246 -21.80 16.14 5.48
C GLY A 246 -21.37 15.17 6.59
N ALA A 247 -21.90 13.95 6.62
CA ALA A 247 -21.49 12.92 7.57
C ALA A 247 -20.03 12.51 7.35
N ALA A 248 -19.58 12.45 6.11
CA ALA A 248 -18.17 12.17 5.81
C ALA A 248 -17.23 13.23 6.41
N PHE A 249 -17.64 14.49 6.45
CA PHE A 249 -16.86 15.54 7.13
C PHE A 249 -16.89 15.42 8.66
N GLU A 250 -17.97 14.94 9.26
CA GLU A 250 -17.99 14.65 10.70
C GLU A 250 -17.07 13.45 11.02
N ASP A 251 -17.12 12.40 10.22
CA ASP A 251 -16.23 11.25 10.33
C ASP A 251 -14.75 11.65 10.12
N LEU A 252 -14.49 12.59 9.21
CA LEU A 252 -13.13 13.12 9.00
C LEU A 252 -12.60 13.78 10.27
N LYS A 253 -13.40 14.49 11.05
CA LYS A 253 -12.95 15.11 12.31
C LYS A 253 -12.44 14.07 13.32
N THR A 254 -12.95 12.84 13.27
CA THR A 254 -12.50 11.76 14.15
C THR A 254 -11.10 11.28 13.79
N VAL A 255 -10.78 11.21 12.50
CA VAL A 255 -9.48 10.70 12.04
C VAL A 255 -8.45 11.81 11.83
N PHE A 256 -8.90 13.02 11.51
CA PHE A 256 -8.02 14.17 11.26
C PHE A 256 -7.27 14.57 12.52
N GLY A 257 -5.96 14.59 12.45
CA GLY A 257 -5.08 14.96 13.57
C GLY A 257 -4.92 13.85 14.63
N ALA A 258 -5.62 12.72 14.51
CA ALA A 258 -5.53 11.62 15.47
C ALA A 258 -4.10 11.08 15.63
N ALA A 259 -3.30 11.10 14.57
CA ALA A 259 -1.88 10.79 14.61
C ALA A 259 -1.10 11.57 15.68
N LEU A 260 -1.43 12.85 15.86
CA LEU A 260 -0.71 13.77 16.75
C LEU A 260 -1.35 13.86 18.14
N GLY A 261 -2.51 13.22 18.32
CA GLY A 261 -3.27 13.23 19.58
C GLY A 261 -2.64 12.40 20.70
N SER A 262 -3.28 12.44 21.88
CA SER A 262 -2.86 11.67 23.05
C SER A 262 -2.94 10.15 22.81
N GLU A 263 -3.91 9.69 22.02
CA GLU A 263 -4.11 8.28 21.67
C GLU A 263 -3.20 7.81 20.50
N GLY A 264 -2.61 8.75 19.75
CA GLY A 264 -1.64 8.48 18.70
C GLY A 264 -0.21 8.65 19.21
N LEU A 265 0.41 9.78 18.87
CA LEU A 265 1.81 10.08 19.24
C LEU A 265 2.02 10.07 20.77
N GLY A 266 1.04 10.51 21.54
CA GLY A 266 1.10 10.51 23.01
C GLY A 266 1.20 9.10 23.57
N ALA A 267 0.36 8.16 23.14
CA ALA A 267 0.38 6.77 23.56
C ALA A 267 1.67 6.08 23.12
N LEU A 268 2.06 6.29 21.85
CA LEU A 268 3.26 5.69 21.25
C LEU A 268 4.56 6.05 22.00
N ILE A 269 4.70 7.31 22.44
CA ILE A 269 5.89 7.75 23.19
C ILE A 269 5.84 7.28 24.65
N SER A 270 4.65 7.14 25.22
CA SER A 270 4.48 6.73 26.62
C SER A 270 4.78 5.24 26.83
N ASP A 271 4.58 4.40 25.82
CA ASP A 271 4.83 2.96 25.91
C ASP A 271 6.28 2.62 25.53
N THR A 272 7.19 2.84 26.49
CA THR A 272 8.61 2.57 26.32
C THR A 272 8.93 1.06 26.24
N ALA A 273 8.05 0.20 26.74
CA ALA A 273 8.24 -1.25 26.71
C ALA A 273 8.17 -1.78 25.26
N ARG A 274 7.32 -1.17 24.43
CA ARG A 274 7.14 -1.55 23.02
C ARG A 274 8.03 -0.76 22.05
N LEU A 275 8.94 0.06 22.55
CA LEU A 275 9.81 0.92 21.71
C LEU A 275 10.59 0.14 20.61
N PRO A 276 11.17 -1.05 20.88
CA PRO A 276 11.86 -1.82 19.83
C PRO A 276 10.90 -2.23 18.69
N GLU A 277 9.71 -2.71 19.03
CA GLU A 277 8.67 -3.11 18.07
C GLU A 277 8.16 -1.90 17.26
N THR A 278 7.94 -0.76 17.93
CA THR A 278 7.57 0.51 17.31
C THR A 278 8.61 0.96 16.28
N LEU A 279 9.89 0.95 16.64
CA LEU A 279 10.97 1.34 15.73
C LEU A 279 11.04 0.39 14.52
N MET A 280 10.82 -0.90 14.72
CA MET A 280 10.80 -1.88 13.63
C MET A 280 9.61 -1.65 12.69
N ALA A 281 8.44 -1.34 13.21
CA ALA A 281 7.27 -1.01 12.40
C ALA A 281 7.51 0.28 11.58
N ILE A 282 8.04 1.33 12.19
CA ILE A 282 8.40 2.58 11.49
C ILE A 282 9.46 2.32 10.41
N LEU A 283 10.48 1.51 10.70
CA LEU A 283 11.49 1.12 9.72
C LEU A 283 10.88 0.37 8.55
N ALA A 284 9.98 -0.58 8.81
CA ALA A 284 9.30 -1.34 7.77
C ALA A 284 8.41 -0.44 6.90
N PHE A 285 7.66 0.52 7.49
CA PHE A 285 6.95 1.54 6.73
C PHE A 285 7.91 2.33 5.83
N SER A 286 9.03 2.81 6.38
CA SER A 286 9.99 3.64 5.64
C SER A 286 10.65 2.89 4.49
N LEU A 287 11.07 1.64 4.70
CA LEU A 287 11.69 0.84 3.64
C LEU A 287 10.69 0.51 2.53
N THR A 288 9.47 0.12 2.91
CA THR A 288 8.41 -0.21 1.95
C THR A 288 8.04 1.01 1.10
N ASP A 289 7.84 2.17 1.74
CA ASP A 289 7.51 3.44 1.10
C ASP A 289 8.60 3.89 0.10
N ILE A 290 9.85 3.87 0.55
CA ILE A 290 11.01 4.22 -0.29
C ILE A 290 11.11 3.30 -1.51
N PHE A 291 10.93 1.98 -1.34
CA PHE A 291 11.09 1.03 -2.46
C PHE A 291 9.91 1.08 -3.43
N ASP A 292 8.70 1.28 -2.95
CA ASP A 292 7.52 1.41 -3.78
C ASP A 292 7.63 2.66 -4.68
N THR A 293 7.93 3.80 -4.08
CA THR A 293 8.09 5.07 -4.82
C THR A 293 9.28 5.04 -5.77
N ILE A 294 10.47 4.57 -5.33
CA ILE A 294 11.65 4.50 -6.19
C ILE A 294 11.46 3.48 -7.31
N GLY A 295 10.86 2.33 -7.01
CA GLY A 295 10.55 1.30 -8.00
C GLY A 295 9.67 1.87 -9.11
N THR A 296 8.63 2.60 -8.74
CA THR A 296 7.72 3.27 -9.67
C THR A 296 8.44 4.34 -10.51
N LEU A 297 9.19 5.23 -9.86
CA LEU A 297 9.87 6.34 -10.54
C LEU A 297 10.98 5.86 -11.48
N ILE A 298 11.75 4.84 -11.10
CA ILE A 298 12.79 4.27 -11.96
C ILE A 298 12.16 3.44 -13.08
N GLY A 299 11.18 2.60 -12.77
CA GLY A 299 10.54 1.70 -13.75
C GLY A 299 9.78 2.42 -14.87
N THR A 300 9.31 3.65 -14.62
CA THR A 300 8.50 4.43 -15.57
C THR A 300 9.14 5.75 -15.98
N GLY A 301 10.26 6.13 -15.35
CA GLY A 301 10.84 7.47 -15.40
C GLY A 301 11.65 7.81 -16.64
N GLU A 302 11.99 6.83 -17.50
CA GLU A 302 12.77 7.04 -18.71
C GLU A 302 12.10 8.05 -19.65
N LYS A 303 10.79 7.89 -19.90
CA LYS A 303 10.02 8.76 -20.81
C LYS A 303 9.82 10.19 -20.31
N VAL A 304 10.03 10.44 -19.03
CA VAL A 304 9.87 11.77 -18.38
C VAL A 304 11.19 12.35 -17.91
N GLY A 305 12.30 11.71 -18.25
CA GLY A 305 13.66 12.20 -17.99
C GLY A 305 14.07 12.18 -16.52
N ILE A 306 13.56 11.22 -15.74
CA ILE A 306 14.01 10.92 -14.36
C ILE A 306 15.24 10.03 -14.40
N VAL A 307 15.29 9.07 -15.35
CA VAL A 307 16.40 8.14 -15.55
C VAL A 307 17.08 8.49 -16.88
N ALA A 308 18.42 8.54 -16.91
CA ALA A 308 19.16 8.75 -18.15
C ALA A 308 19.12 7.52 -19.04
N THR A 309 18.97 7.71 -20.35
CA THR A 309 18.88 6.68 -21.39
C THR A 309 20.13 5.77 -21.49
N ASN A 310 21.25 6.17 -20.89
CA ASN A 310 22.55 5.51 -21.04
C ASN A 310 22.99 4.71 -19.79
N GLY A 311 22.09 4.38 -18.86
CA GLY A 311 22.39 3.52 -17.71
C GLY A 311 23.34 4.14 -16.67
N GLU A 312 23.77 5.39 -16.83
CA GLU A 312 24.49 6.13 -15.81
C GLU A 312 23.48 6.57 -14.73
N ASN A 313 23.78 6.18 -13.48
CA ASN A 313 23.00 6.54 -12.28
C ASN A 313 23.10 8.04 -11.98
N HIS A 314 22.60 8.89 -12.84
CA HIS A 314 22.39 10.28 -12.50
C HIS A 314 21.08 10.39 -11.71
N GLN A 315 21.22 10.49 -10.38
CA GLN A 315 20.16 11.03 -9.54
C GLN A 315 19.79 12.41 -10.11
N SER A 316 18.74 12.46 -10.93
CA SER A 316 18.30 13.71 -11.49
C SER A 316 17.67 14.55 -10.37
N ALA A 317 17.83 15.87 -10.40
CA ALA A 317 17.14 16.78 -9.50
C ALA A 317 15.60 16.60 -9.54
N LYS A 318 15.06 15.99 -10.61
CA LYS A 318 13.67 15.59 -10.74
C LYS A 318 13.30 14.43 -9.81
N LEU A 319 14.18 13.43 -9.69
CA LEU A 319 13.97 12.30 -8.77
C LEU A 319 13.89 12.80 -7.33
N ASP A 320 14.83 13.64 -6.90
CA ASP A 320 14.83 14.19 -5.54
C ASP A 320 13.54 14.96 -5.25
N LYS A 321 13.08 15.80 -6.18
CA LYS A 321 11.82 16.53 -6.05
C LYS A 321 10.59 15.60 -5.95
N ALA A 322 10.56 14.54 -6.77
CA ALA A 322 9.48 13.55 -6.70
C ALA A 322 9.41 12.91 -5.32
N LEU A 323 10.56 12.58 -4.77
CA LEU A 323 10.68 11.95 -3.48
C LEU A 323 10.32 12.87 -2.31
N TYR A 324 10.68 14.16 -2.38
CA TYR A 324 10.18 15.15 -1.42
C TYR A 324 8.65 15.27 -1.49
N SER A 325 8.09 15.24 -2.70
CA SER A 325 6.63 15.30 -2.89
C SER A 325 5.92 14.12 -2.23
N ASP A 326 6.49 12.94 -2.34
CA ASP A 326 6.01 11.71 -1.75
C ASP A 326 5.97 11.77 -0.22
N LEU A 327 7.07 12.19 0.40
CA LEU A 327 7.20 12.28 1.85
C LEU A 327 6.31 13.36 2.48
N ILE A 328 6.11 14.48 1.77
CA ILE A 328 5.16 15.51 2.19
C ILE A 328 3.74 14.96 2.08
N GLY A 329 3.42 14.22 1.00
CA GLY A 329 2.16 13.52 0.83
C GLY A 329 1.87 12.55 1.96
N THR A 330 2.85 11.71 2.33
CA THR A 330 2.77 10.77 3.46
C THR A 330 2.51 11.49 4.79
N SER A 331 3.26 12.56 5.08
CA SER A 331 3.08 13.30 6.35
C SER A 331 1.71 13.95 6.43
N ILE A 332 1.23 14.56 5.33
CA ILE A 332 -0.12 15.16 5.27
C ILE A 332 -1.20 14.06 5.34
N GLY A 333 -0.99 12.94 4.66
CA GLY A 333 -1.89 11.80 4.68
C GLY A 333 -2.10 11.24 6.10
N ALA A 334 -1.01 11.07 6.85
CA ALA A 334 -1.06 10.63 8.24
C ALA A 334 -1.84 11.60 9.14
N ILE A 335 -1.64 12.92 8.98
CA ILE A 335 -2.41 13.94 9.69
C ILE A 335 -3.89 13.92 9.28
N ALA A 336 -4.16 13.71 7.98
CA ALA A 336 -5.53 13.62 7.48
C ALA A 336 -6.27 12.37 7.97
N GLY A 337 -5.55 11.31 8.36
CA GLY A 337 -6.12 10.06 8.86
C GLY A 337 -6.07 8.91 7.83
N THR A 338 -5.01 8.86 7.01
CA THR A 338 -4.76 7.74 6.08
C THR A 338 -3.31 7.25 6.20
N SER A 339 -3.02 6.09 5.62
CA SER A 339 -1.66 5.51 5.60
C SER A 339 -0.71 6.27 4.67
N ASN A 340 0.52 5.77 4.49
CA ASN A 340 1.53 6.37 3.63
C ASN A 340 1.01 6.64 2.22
N VAL A 341 1.21 7.86 1.75
CA VAL A 341 0.89 8.30 0.39
C VAL A 341 2.11 8.11 -0.49
N THR A 342 2.01 7.23 -1.48
CA THR A 342 3.12 6.84 -2.36
C THR A 342 2.85 7.19 -3.83
N THR A 343 3.91 7.16 -4.63
CA THR A 343 3.83 7.39 -6.08
C THR A 343 3.28 6.15 -6.78
N TYR A 344 2.17 6.31 -7.50
CA TYR A 344 1.43 5.20 -8.13
C TYR A 344 2.00 4.78 -9.47
N VAL A 345 2.22 3.46 -9.64
CA VAL A 345 2.70 2.86 -10.89
C VAL A 345 1.71 3.03 -12.04
N GLU A 346 0.43 3.16 -11.76
CA GLU A 346 -0.64 3.45 -12.72
C GLU A 346 -0.44 4.80 -13.45
N SER A 347 0.41 5.69 -12.93
CA SER A 347 0.87 6.89 -13.63
C SER A 347 1.54 6.55 -14.97
N ALA A 348 2.08 5.33 -15.12
CA ALA A 348 2.61 4.83 -16.38
C ALA A 348 1.57 4.85 -17.51
N ALA A 349 0.28 4.67 -17.20
CA ALA A 349 -0.79 4.74 -18.19
C ALA A 349 -0.95 6.16 -18.77
N GLY A 350 -0.91 7.19 -17.92
CA GLY A 350 -0.92 8.59 -18.37
C GLY A 350 0.36 8.98 -19.10
N ILE A 351 1.53 8.53 -18.61
CA ILE A 351 2.81 8.73 -19.29
C ILE A 351 2.78 8.05 -20.67
N GLY A 352 2.21 6.86 -20.77
CA GLY A 352 1.95 6.15 -22.02
C GLY A 352 1.02 6.91 -22.98
N ALA A 353 0.01 7.60 -22.43
CA ALA A 353 -0.92 8.45 -23.19
C ALA A 353 -0.33 9.81 -23.61
N GLY A 354 0.92 10.11 -23.24
CA GLY A 354 1.62 11.32 -23.65
C GLY A 354 1.83 12.35 -22.54
N GLY A 355 1.46 12.07 -21.29
CA GLY A 355 1.72 12.92 -20.13
C GLY A 355 3.23 13.07 -19.87
N ARG A 356 3.69 14.30 -19.68
CA ARG A 356 5.11 14.63 -19.52
C ARG A 356 5.39 15.59 -18.38
N THR A 357 4.36 16.29 -17.91
CA THR A 357 4.51 17.42 -17.00
C THR A 357 3.57 17.33 -15.80
N GLY A 358 3.76 18.23 -14.84
CA GLY A 358 2.89 18.35 -13.67
C GLY A 358 1.43 18.72 -14.00
N LEU A 359 1.12 19.12 -15.23
CA LEU A 359 -0.27 19.39 -15.63
C LEU A 359 -1.09 18.08 -15.62
N THR A 360 -0.52 16.96 -16.03
CA THR A 360 -1.13 15.63 -15.88
C THR A 360 -1.47 15.36 -14.43
N ALA A 361 -0.52 15.56 -13.51
CA ALA A 361 -0.75 15.37 -12.07
C ALA A 361 -1.81 16.34 -11.51
N LEU A 362 -1.81 17.60 -11.94
CA LEU A 362 -2.84 18.57 -11.55
C LEU A 362 -4.26 18.11 -11.93
N VAL A 363 -4.44 17.56 -13.13
CA VAL A 363 -5.72 17.01 -13.57
C VAL A 363 -6.15 15.86 -12.67
N VAL A 364 -5.24 14.96 -12.31
CA VAL A 364 -5.53 13.86 -11.37
C VAL A 364 -5.96 14.40 -10.00
N ALA A 365 -5.24 15.38 -9.45
CA ALA A 365 -5.58 16.01 -8.17
C ALA A 365 -6.98 16.64 -8.18
N ILE A 366 -7.35 17.32 -9.27
CA ILE A 366 -8.70 17.88 -9.45
C ILE A 366 -9.75 16.76 -9.48
N CYS A 367 -9.50 15.68 -10.21
CA CYS A 367 -10.42 14.53 -10.26
C CYS A 367 -10.61 13.91 -8.87
N PHE A 368 -9.54 13.73 -8.09
CA PHE A 368 -9.64 13.26 -6.70
C PHE A 368 -10.46 14.23 -5.83
N ALA A 369 -10.21 15.53 -5.94
CA ALA A 369 -10.97 16.53 -5.19
C ALA A 369 -12.48 16.46 -5.52
N ILE A 370 -12.84 16.33 -6.79
CA ILE A 370 -14.24 16.16 -7.23
C ILE A 370 -14.83 14.86 -6.67
N SER A 371 -14.03 13.82 -6.52
CA SER A 371 -14.47 12.52 -6.01
C SER A 371 -14.98 12.58 -4.56
N SER A 372 -14.68 13.66 -3.80
CA SER A 372 -15.21 13.85 -2.43
C SER A 372 -16.74 13.86 -2.36
N PHE A 373 -17.41 14.24 -3.44
CA PHE A 373 -18.87 14.20 -3.53
C PHE A 373 -19.45 12.79 -3.66
N PHE A 374 -18.62 11.77 -3.92
CA PHE A 374 -19.05 10.38 -4.10
C PHE A 374 -18.92 9.54 -2.82
N SER A 375 -18.67 10.14 -1.66
CA SER A 375 -18.60 9.42 -0.37
C SER A 375 -19.81 8.52 -0.08
N PRO A 376 -21.07 8.87 -0.46
CA PRO A 376 -22.22 7.99 -0.24
C PRO A 376 -22.14 6.64 -0.96
N LEU A 377 -21.35 6.53 -2.03
CA LEU A 377 -21.19 5.28 -2.77
C LEU A 377 -20.48 4.19 -1.97
N LEU A 378 -19.67 4.56 -0.95
CA LEU A 378 -19.01 3.61 -0.06
C LEU A 378 -20.01 2.71 0.69
N ALA A 379 -21.19 3.24 1.03
CA ALA A 379 -22.20 2.48 1.74
C ALA A 379 -22.83 1.37 0.89
N ILE A 380 -22.72 1.48 -0.44
CA ILE A 380 -23.33 0.56 -1.40
C ILE A 380 -22.34 -0.54 -1.80
N GLU A 381 -21.05 -0.29 -1.64
CA GLU A 381 -20.00 -1.16 -2.16
C GLU A 381 -19.75 -2.36 -1.23
N PRO A 382 -19.95 -3.61 -1.69
CA PRO A 382 -19.66 -4.80 -0.88
C PRO A 382 -18.20 -5.22 -1.02
N THR A 383 -17.65 -5.84 0.02
CA THR A 383 -16.31 -6.45 0.01
C THR A 383 -16.10 -7.43 -1.16
N ALA A 384 -17.18 -8.09 -1.60
CA ALA A 384 -17.16 -8.98 -2.76
C ALA A 384 -16.78 -8.26 -4.07
N ALA A 385 -16.95 -6.94 -4.16
CA ALA A 385 -16.58 -6.16 -5.35
C ALA A 385 -15.11 -5.68 -5.31
N THR A 386 -14.55 -5.42 -4.12
CA THR A 386 -13.19 -4.90 -3.97
C THR A 386 -12.14 -5.98 -3.73
N ALA A 387 -12.49 -7.08 -3.09
CA ALA A 387 -11.54 -8.17 -2.82
C ALA A 387 -10.88 -8.73 -4.11
N PRO A 388 -11.58 -8.91 -5.24
CA PRO A 388 -10.97 -9.29 -6.51
C PRO A 388 -9.88 -8.33 -7.00
N ILE A 389 -10.00 -7.04 -6.68
CA ILE A 389 -9.02 -6.03 -7.07
C ILE A 389 -7.70 -6.24 -6.34
N LEU A 390 -7.75 -6.56 -5.05
CA LEU A 390 -6.55 -6.87 -4.26
C LEU A 390 -5.77 -8.05 -4.87
N ILE A 391 -6.48 -9.07 -5.36
CA ILE A 391 -5.87 -10.21 -6.04
C ILE A 391 -5.15 -9.74 -7.31
N ILE A 392 -5.81 -8.96 -8.15
CA ILE A 392 -5.24 -8.48 -9.42
C ILE A 392 -4.07 -7.53 -9.19
N VAL A 393 -4.17 -6.58 -8.26
CA VAL A 393 -3.06 -5.69 -7.89
C VAL A 393 -1.88 -6.50 -7.37
N GLY A 394 -2.14 -7.50 -6.52
CA GLY A 394 -1.11 -8.43 -6.06
C GLY A 394 -0.40 -9.13 -7.22
N ILE A 395 -1.15 -9.65 -8.21
CA ILE A 395 -0.60 -10.28 -9.41
C ILE A 395 0.27 -9.29 -10.22
N MET A 396 -0.16 -8.03 -10.37
CA MET A 396 0.61 -7.02 -11.09
C MET A 396 1.97 -6.74 -10.41
N MET A 397 2.01 -6.73 -9.08
CA MET A 397 3.25 -6.54 -8.32
C MET A 397 4.21 -7.74 -8.43
N LEU A 398 3.70 -8.96 -8.64
CA LEU A 398 4.51 -10.16 -8.86
C LEU A 398 5.40 -10.06 -10.11
N ALA A 399 5.14 -9.15 -11.03
CA ALA A 399 6.00 -8.90 -12.19
C ALA A 399 7.45 -8.58 -11.80
N SER A 400 7.70 -8.09 -10.59
CA SER A 400 9.05 -7.82 -10.06
C SER A 400 9.89 -9.10 -9.86
N LEU A 401 9.28 -10.28 -9.74
CA LEU A 401 9.98 -11.56 -9.58
C LEU A 401 10.90 -11.89 -10.78
N LYS A 402 10.61 -11.36 -11.96
CA LYS A 402 11.45 -11.53 -13.17
C LYS A 402 12.87 -10.97 -13.03
N ASN A 403 13.09 -10.05 -12.09
CA ASN A 403 14.38 -9.40 -11.86
C ASN A 403 15.27 -10.18 -10.89
N ILE A 404 14.85 -11.38 -10.46
CA ILE A 404 15.54 -12.25 -9.50
C ILE A 404 16.09 -13.45 -10.26
N HIS A 405 17.38 -13.75 -10.03
CA HIS A 405 18.02 -14.94 -10.61
C HIS A 405 17.74 -16.17 -9.74
N TRP A 406 16.64 -16.86 -10.03
CA TRP A 406 16.17 -18.01 -9.25
C TRP A 406 17.07 -19.23 -9.32
N ASP A 407 17.94 -19.33 -10.30
CA ASP A 407 18.98 -20.34 -10.49
C ASP A 407 20.22 -20.10 -9.62
N ASP A 408 20.46 -18.90 -9.11
CA ASP A 408 21.48 -18.64 -8.09
C ASP A 408 20.84 -18.71 -6.67
N MET A 409 21.10 -19.79 -5.95
CA MET A 409 20.57 -20.00 -4.60
C MET A 409 20.95 -18.88 -3.62
N SER A 410 22.00 -18.11 -3.87
CA SER A 410 22.35 -16.97 -3.02
C SER A 410 21.45 -15.75 -3.19
N GLU A 411 20.75 -15.65 -4.32
CA GLU A 411 19.68 -14.68 -4.56
C GLU A 411 18.30 -15.30 -4.30
N ALA A 412 18.09 -16.54 -4.74
CA ALA A 412 16.81 -17.22 -4.65
C ALA A 412 16.33 -17.43 -3.20
N VAL A 413 17.24 -17.84 -2.28
CA VAL A 413 16.89 -18.07 -0.87
C VAL A 413 16.44 -16.79 -0.18
N PRO A 414 17.20 -15.69 -0.18
CA PRO A 414 16.73 -14.43 0.39
C PRO A 414 15.45 -13.91 -0.29
N ALA A 415 15.36 -14.03 -1.61
CA ALA A 415 14.19 -13.59 -2.36
C ALA A 415 12.93 -14.39 -2.00
N PHE A 416 13.03 -15.70 -1.81
CA PHE A 416 11.91 -16.54 -1.33
C PHE A 416 11.42 -16.09 0.04
N PHE A 417 12.32 -15.95 1.01
CA PHE A 417 11.95 -15.54 2.35
C PHE A 417 11.43 -14.10 2.40
N THR A 418 11.93 -13.22 1.53
CA THR A 418 11.37 -11.87 1.42
C THR A 418 9.98 -11.88 0.78
N SER A 419 9.80 -12.59 -0.36
CA SER A 419 8.58 -12.46 -1.15
C SER A 419 7.49 -13.44 -0.73
N ILE A 420 7.76 -14.74 -0.75
CA ILE A 420 6.73 -15.76 -0.53
C ILE A 420 6.37 -15.84 0.95
N PHE A 421 7.36 -15.72 1.83
CA PHE A 421 7.14 -15.80 3.27
C PHE A 421 6.27 -14.67 3.83
N MET A 422 6.23 -13.48 3.17
CA MET A 422 5.30 -12.41 3.54
C MET A 422 3.84 -12.88 3.55
N GLY A 423 3.43 -13.61 2.50
CA GLY A 423 2.08 -14.17 2.42
C GLY A 423 1.84 -15.26 3.48
N PHE A 424 2.79 -16.16 3.68
CA PHE A 424 2.65 -17.26 4.62
C PHE A 424 2.67 -16.81 6.09
N SER A 425 3.51 -15.84 6.44
CA SER A 425 3.58 -15.28 7.79
C SER A 425 2.47 -14.25 8.07
N TYR A 426 1.69 -13.89 7.06
CA TYR A 426 0.70 -12.81 7.11
C TYR A 426 1.32 -11.50 7.63
N SER A 427 2.60 -11.27 7.31
CA SER A 427 3.35 -10.11 7.80
C SER A 427 4.44 -9.65 6.82
N ILE A 428 4.32 -8.42 6.36
CA ILE A 428 5.33 -7.78 5.49
C ILE A 428 6.64 -7.62 6.25
N THR A 429 6.60 -7.18 7.51
CA THR A 429 7.80 -6.98 8.34
C THR A 429 8.59 -8.26 8.50
N GLN A 430 7.91 -9.38 8.78
CA GLN A 430 8.58 -10.68 8.96
C GLN A 430 9.26 -11.14 7.66
N GLY A 431 8.60 -10.95 6.51
CA GLY A 431 9.22 -11.25 5.23
C GLY A 431 10.47 -10.41 4.96
N ILE A 432 10.42 -9.11 5.24
CA ILE A 432 11.59 -8.23 5.11
C ILE A 432 12.71 -8.69 6.06
N ALA A 433 12.41 -8.89 7.35
CA ALA A 433 13.38 -9.28 8.36
C ALA A 433 14.11 -10.59 8.01
N VAL A 434 13.34 -11.66 7.73
CA VAL A 434 13.91 -12.97 7.39
C VAL A 434 14.66 -12.91 6.05
N GLY A 435 14.20 -12.08 5.11
CA GLY A 435 14.87 -11.86 3.83
C GLY A 435 16.27 -11.25 4.00
N PHE A 436 16.41 -10.20 4.81
CA PHE A 436 17.70 -9.57 5.09
C PHE A 436 18.63 -10.53 5.85
N LEU A 437 18.14 -11.18 6.91
CA LEU A 437 18.94 -12.14 7.67
C LEU A 437 19.42 -13.31 6.79
N THR A 438 18.57 -13.84 5.90
CA THR A 438 18.97 -14.91 4.98
C THR A 438 19.93 -14.42 3.89
N TYR A 439 19.81 -13.17 3.44
CA TYR A 439 20.79 -12.58 2.53
C TYR A 439 22.18 -12.51 3.18
N THR A 440 22.27 -11.99 4.39
CA THR A 440 23.54 -11.93 5.14
C THR A 440 24.08 -13.34 5.37
N LEU A 441 23.23 -14.29 5.75
CA LEU A 441 23.63 -15.69 5.92
C LEU A 441 24.21 -16.28 4.62
N THR A 442 23.56 -16.09 3.48
CA THR A 442 24.07 -16.62 2.19
C THR A 442 25.42 -16.01 1.82
N LYS A 443 25.62 -14.72 2.10
CA LYS A 443 26.91 -14.02 1.89
C LYS A 443 28.01 -14.55 2.82
N LEU A 444 27.68 -14.82 4.09
CA LEU A 444 28.60 -15.44 5.03
C LEU A 444 29.03 -16.83 4.59
N VAL A 445 28.09 -17.67 4.18
CA VAL A 445 28.37 -19.05 3.70
C VAL A 445 29.26 -19.02 2.45
N LYS A 446 29.07 -18.05 1.55
CA LYS A 446 29.93 -17.85 0.39
C LYS A 446 31.31 -17.23 0.70
N GLY A 447 31.60 -16.89 1.95
CA GLY A 447 32.83 -16.19 2.34
C GLY A 447 32.89 -14.74 1.86
N GLN A 448 31.76 -14.16 1.51
CA GLN A 448 31.57 -12.83 0.95
C GLN A 448 31.07 -11.81 2.00
N ALA A 449 31.40 -11.98 3.28
CA ALA A 449 30.97 -11.08 4.35
C ALA A 449 31.34 -9.61 4.10
N LYS A 450 32.44 -9.35 3.39
CA LYS A 450 32.88 -7.99 3.04
C LYS A 450 31.99 -7.29 2.00
N ASP A 451 31.21 -8.05 1.24
CA ASP A 451 30.29 -7.52 0.23
C ASP A 451 28.94 -7.09 0.85
N VAL A 452 28.71 -7.44 2.11
CA VAL A 452 27.52 -7.00 2.85
C VAL A 452 27.77 -5.60 3.36
N HIS A 453 26.94 -4.65 2.90
CA HIS A 453 27.05 -3.25 3.30
C HIS A 453 26.77 -3.08 4.80
N VAL A 454 27.48 -2.17 5.46
CA VAL A 454 27.36 -1.92 6.93
C VAL A 454 25.91 -1.65 7.34
N MET A 455 25.12 -0.98 6.49
CA MET A 455 23.70 -0.71 6.77
C MET A 455 22.88 -2.00 6.93
N ILE A 456 23.16 -3.04 6.13
CA ILE A 456 22.48 -4.34 6.25
C ILE A 456 22.80 -5.00 7.60
N TRP A 457 24.06 -4.95 8.04
CA TRP A 457 24.44 -5.45 9.36
C TRP A 457 23.71 -4.73 10.50
N ILE A 458 23.50 -3.41 10.37
CA ILE A 458 22.73 -2.63 11.36
C ILE A 458 21.27 -3.08 11.36
N LEU A 459 20.65 -3.27 10.17
CA LEU A 459 19.28 -3.74 10.04
C LEU A 459 19.13 -5.15 10.62
N ASP A 460 20.04 -6.07 10.30
CA ASP A 460 20.04 -7.43 10.84
C ASP A 460 20.13 -7.45 12.36
N ALA A 461 20.99 -6.61 12.93
CA ALA A 461 21.10 -6.48 14.38
C ALA A 461 19.80 -5.99 15.02
N LEU A 462 19.12 -5.01 14.40
CA LEU A 462 17.82 -4.53 14.84
C LEU A 462 16.73 -5.60 14.74
N PHE A 463 16.68 -6.37 13.64
CA PHE A 463 15.75 -7.49 13.48
C PHE A 463 15.98 -8.58 14.53
N ILE A 464 17.23 -8.94 14.78
CA ILE A 464 17.58 -9.93 15.82
C ILE A 464 17.16 -9.43 17.22
N LEU A 465 17.42 -8.16 17.54
CA LEU A 465 16.99 -7.57 18.81
C LEU A 465 15.47 -7.59 18.95
N ASN A 466 14.72 -7.30 17.87
CA ASN A 466 13.27 -7.41 17.88
C ASN A 466 12.80 -8.85 18.15
N TYR A 467 13.40 -9.86 17.49
CA TYR A 467 13.05 -11.26 17.76
C TYR A 467 13.38 -11.69 19.20
N ILE A 468 14.49 -11.21 19.76
CA ILE A 468 14.83 -11.48 21.16
C ILE A 468 13.79 -10.82 22.08
N SER A 469 13.39 -9.57 21.79
CA SER A 469 12.35 -8.88 22.58
C SER A 469 10.99 -9.58 22.51
N MET A 470 10.64 -10.18 21.39
CA MET A 470 9.39 -10.95 21.24
C MET A 470 9.44 -12.33 21.96
N ALA A 471 10.64 -12.84 22.20
CA ALA A 471 10.83 -14.15 22.85
C ALA A 471 10.92 -14.05 24.39
N LEU A 472 11.18 -12.87 24.94
CA LEU A 472 11.25 -12.57 26.39
C LEU A 472 9.90 -12.12 26.92
#